data_76d4295de6906817835a6d98f6016e7a
#
_entry.id   76d4295de6906817835a6d98f6016e7a
#
_cell.length_a   1.000
_cell.length_b   1.000
_cell.length_c   1.000
_cell.angle_alpha   90.00
_cell.angle_beta   90.00
_cell.angle_gamma   90.00
#
_symmetry.space_group_name_H-M   'P 1'
#
loop_
_entity.id
_entity.type
_entity.pdbx_description
1 polymer ?
#
loop_
_entity_poly.entity_id
_entity_poly.type
_entity_poly.pdbx_seq_one_letter_code
_entity_poly.pdbx_strand_id
1 'polypeptide(L)'
;GRMYNPKIWCGGNLISARQLDQMYGEGGLGYSILRLMVYPNESDWNADVEAAKAAQANGAIVFACPWDCTDALSEQIKVNGKEVKHLKKENYGAYADHLIRYINFMKQNGVDLYAISVQNEPDMDFTYWTPQEVVDFVKQYGAKIRETGVRLMSPEACGTPPEYTDPIINDAGAFAQTDIIAGHLYQGFTD
;
A
#
# COMPACT_ATOMS: atom_id res chain seq x y z
N GLY A 1 -15.61 -1.30 0.79
CA GLY A 1 -14.51 -0.72 1.56
C GLY A 1 -14.32 0.78 1.30
N ARG A 2 -13.56 1.42 2.12
CA ARG A 2 -13.22 2.83 1.97
C ARG A 2 -11.73 3.02 2.18
N MET A 3 -11.15 3.94 1.40
CA MET A 3 -9.82 4.44 1.62
C MET A 3 -9.88 5.64 2.57
N TYR A 4 -8.99 5.66 3.55
CA TYR A 4 -8.83 6.75 4.50
C TYR A 4 -7.46 7.38 4.37
N ASN A 5 -7.45 8.65 4.06
CA ASN A 5 -6.25 9.45 3.97
C ASN A 5 -6.57 10.90 4.40
N PRO A 6 -6.45 11.22 5.69
CA PRO A 6 -6.86 12.51 6.22
C PRO A 6 -6.04 13.67 5.66
N LYS A 7 -4.78 13.44 5.27
CA LYS A 7 -3.92 14.52 4.77
C LYS A 7 -4.19 14.90 3.32
N ILE A 8 -4.49 13.92 2.47
CA ILE A 8 -4.61 14.17 1.03
C ILE A 8 -6.07 14.35 0.63
N TRP A 9 -6.96 13.43 1.05
CA TRP A 9 -8.34 13.41 0.53
C TRP A 9 -9.40 13.92 1.49
N CYS A 10 -9.05 14.12 2.77
CA CYS A 10 -9.96 14.68 3.75
C CYS A 10 -9.58 16.11 4.15
N GLY A 11 -8.70 16.78 3.39
CA GLY A 11 -8.27 18.15 3.67
C GLY A 11 -7.57 18.32 5.02
N GLY A 12 -6.92 17.25 5.53
CA GLY A 12 -6.28 17.24 6.84
C GLY A 12 -7.24 17.02 8.02
N ASN A 13 -8.54 16.88 7.76
CA ASN A 13 -9.52 16.63 8.81
C ASN A 13 -9.64 15.13 9.10
N LEU A 14 -9.48 14.76 10.37
CA LEU A 14 -9.72 13.40 10.82
C LEU A 14 -11.23 13.08 10.72
N ILE A 15 -11.53 11.81 10.40
CA ILE A 15 -12.90 11.32 10.44
C ILE A 15 -13.34 11.24 11.91
N SER A 16 -14.51 11.81 12.22
CA SER A 16 -15.06 11.78 13.57
C SER A 16 -15.49 10.37 13.98
N ALA A 17 -15.56 10.11 15.30
CA ALA A 17 -16.06 8.85 15.83
C ALA A 17 -17.48 8.51 15.31
N ARG A 18 -18.34 9.53 15.16
CA ARG A 18 -19.68 9.37 14.58
C ARG A 18 -19.64 8.90 13.12
N GLN A 19 -18.74 9.44 12.32
CA GLN A 19 -18.58 9.03 10.91
C GLN A 19 -18.02 7.60 10.82
N LEU A 20 -17.08 7.24 11.70
CA LEU A 20 -16.55 5.87 11.78
C LEU A 20 -17.65 4.87 12.16
N ASP A 21 -18.49 5.21 13.14
CA ASP A 21 -19.65 4.40 13.52
C ASP A 21 -20.65 4.27 12.37
N GLN A 22 -20.94 5.34 11.65
CA GLN A 22 -21.78 5.30 10.46
C GLN A 22 -21.22 4.41 9.34
N MET A 23 -19.91 4.29 9.19
CA MET A 23 -19.26 3.47 8.18
C MET A 23 -19.16 2.00 8.60
N TYR A 24 -18.73 1.74 9.82
CA TYR A 24 -18.33 0.41 10.29
C TYR A 24 -19.22 -0.15 11.39
N GLY A 25 -19.94 0.71 12.14
CA GLY A 25 -20.76 0.32 13.28
C GLY A 25 -22.02 -0.47 12.91
N GLU A 26 -22.60 -1.11 13.90
CA GLU A 26 -23.88 -1.84 13.77
C GLU A 26 -24.99 -0.86 13.37
N GLY A 27 -25.73 -1.20 12.31
CA GLY A 27 -26.77 -0.33 11.73
C GLY A 27 -26.23 0.78 10.82
N GLY A 28 -24.89 0.86 10.61
CA GLY A 28 -24.28 1.75 9.65
C GLY A 28 -24.23 1.16 8.23
N LEU A 29 -23.24 1.63 7.43
CA LEU A 29 -23.08 1.19 6.04
C LEU A 29 -22.49 -0.22 5.89
N GLY A 30 -22.03 -0.83 6.98
CA GLY A 30 -21.51 -2.19 6.98
C GLY A 30 -20.19 -2.35 6.20
N TYR A 31 -19.33 -1.34 6.16
CA TYR A 31 -18.04 -1.47 5.52
C TYR A 31 -17.17 -2.48 6.27
N SER A 32 -16.59 -3.41 5.51
CA SER A 32 -15.78 -4.51 6.03
C SER A 32 -14.29 -4.39 5.68
N ILE A 33 -13.90 -3.33 4.97
CA ILE A 33 -12.53 -3.10 4.52
C ILE A 33 -12.16 -1.63 4.71
N LEU A 34 -10.99 -1.39 5.32
CA LEU A 34 -10.35 -0.08 5.37
C LEU A 34 -8.98 -0.16 4.69
N ARG A 35 -8.76 0.71 3.71
CA ARG A 35 -7.48 0.91 3.05
C ARG A 35 -6.82 2.17 3.56
N LEU A 36 -5.57 2.06 4.02
CA LEU A 36 -4.75 3.14 4.55
C LEU A 36 -3.65 3.53 3.57
N MET A 37 -3.11 4.73 3.76
CA MET A 37 -1.88 5.17 3.10
C MET A 37 -0.69 4.96 4.03
N VAL A 38 0.39 4.36 3.51
CA VAL A 38 1.69 4.43 4.16
C VAL A 38 2.34 5.75 3.79
N TYR A 39 2.37 6.69 4.73
CA TYR A 39 2.99 7.99 4.49
C TYR A 39 4.51 7.87 4.42
N PRO A 40 5.17 8.64 3.52
CA PRO A 40 6.64 8.69 3.47
C PRO A 40 7.28 9.15 4.77
N ASN A 41 6.63 10.10 5.47
CA ASN A 41 7.12 10.63 6.74
C ASN A 41 6.51 9.86 7.92
N GLU A 42 7.35 9.26 8.74
CA GLU A 42 6.91 8.46 9.90
C GLU A 42 6.12 9.26 10.93
N SER A 43 6.39 10.59 11.05
CA SER A 43 5.62 11.50 11.91
C SER A 43 4.13 11.58 11.57
N ASP A 44 3.74 11.16 10.36
CA ASP A 44 2.38 11.23 9.87
C ASP A 44 1.57 9.96 10.12
N TRP A 45 2.23 8.85 10.47
CA TRP A 45 1.59 7.55 10.62
C TRP A 45 0.51 7.49 11.68
N ASN A 46 0.64 8.31 12.73
CA ASN A 46 -0.37 8.35 13.80
C ASN A 46 -1.74 8.86 13.34
N ALA A 47 -1.82 9.54 12.19
CA ALA A 47 -3.06 10.12 11.70
C ALA A 47 -4.17 9.09 11.43
N ASP A 48 -3.81 7.85 11.08
CA ASP A 48 -4.75 6.82 10.68
C ASP A 48 -5.07 5.80 11.79
N VAL A 49 -4.36 5.86 12.92
CA VAL A 49 -4.44 4.83 13.98
C VAL A 49 -5.85 4.69 14.54
N GLU A 50 -6.50 5.79 14.92
CA GLU A 50 -7.83 5.72 15.54
C GLU A 50 -8.90 5.24 14.56
N ALA A 51 -8.82 5.63 13.29
CA ALA A 51 -9.73 5.13 12.26
C ALA A 51 -9.54 3.62 12.01
N ALA A 52 -8.29 3.17 11.98
CA ALA A 52 -7.97 1.75 11.81
C ALA A 52 -8.45 0.90 12.98
N LYS A 53 -8.26 1.36 14.23
CA LYS A 53 -8.76 0.69 15.43
C LYS A 53 -10.28 0.59 15.43
N ALA A 54 -10.98 1.67 15.09
CA ALA A 54 -12.44 1.69 15.04
C ALA A 54 -12.98 0.74 13.97
N ALA A 55 -12.39 0.70 12.78
CA ALA A 55 -12.76 -0.21 11.72
C ALA A 55 -12.53 -1.68 12.14
N GLN A 56 -11.36 -1.98 12.70
CA GLN A 56 -10.99 -3.31 13.17
C GLN A 56 -11.88 -3.80 14.31
N ALA A 57 -12.24 -2.92 15.25
CA ALA A 57 -13.14 -3.24 16.36
C ALA A 57 -14.55 -3.65 15.87
N ASN A 58 -14.96 -3.19 14.69
CA ASN A 58 -16.21 -3.56 14.02
C ASN A 58 -16.03 -4.72 13.01
N GLY A 59 -14.92 -5.44 13.05
CA GLY A 59 -14.68 -6.62 12.23
C GLY A 59 -14.17 -6.33 10.81
N ALA A 60 -13.84 -5.07 10.48
CA ALA A 60 -13.26 -4.75 9.19
C ALA A 60 -11.78 -5.20 9.14
N ILE A 61 -11.35 -5.68 7.97
CA ILE A 61 -9.94 -5.86 7.68
C ILE A 61 -9.30 -4.52 7.33
N VAL A 62 -8.06 -4.35 7.74
CA VAL A 62 -7.27 -3.13 7.47
C VAL A 62 -6.05 -3.51 6.66
N PHE A 63 -5.84 -2.85 5.52
CA PHE A 63 -4.62 -3.00 4.74
C PHE A 63 -4.06 -1.63 4.32
N ALA A 64 -2.80 -1.58 3.95
CA ALA A 64 -2.11 -0.34 3.68
C ALA A 64 -1.31 -0.36 2.38
N CYS A 65 -1.24 0.78 1.73
CA CYS A 65 -0.54 0.98 0.47
C CYS A 65 0.31 2.24 0.52
N PRO A 66 1.59 2.23 0.13
CA PRO A 66 2.40 3.43 -0.10
C PRO A 66 2.09 4.03 -1.47
N TRP A 67 1.98 5.37 -1.53
CA TRP A 67 1.94 6.13 -2.80
C TRP A 67 3.31 6.63 -3.18
N ASP A 68 4.05 7.15 -2.20
CA ASP A 68 5.36 7.73 -2.37
C ASP A 68 6.40 7.11 -1.45
N CYS A 69 7.62 6.97 -1.94
CA CYS A 69 8.77 6.79 -1.07
C CYS A 69 9.32 8.16 -0.61
N THR A 70 10.16 8.15 0.43
CA THR A 70 10.82 9.39 0.89
C THR A 70 11.78 9.93 -0.17
N ASP A 71 11.94 11.26 -0.21
CA ASP A 71 12.86 11.90 -1.15
C ASP A 71 14.31 11.41 -0.99
N ALA A 72 14.72 11.09 0.24
CA ALA A 72 16.05 10.54 0.51
C ALA A 72 16.32 9.20 -0.18
N LEU A 73 15.29 8.41 -0.48
CA LEU A 73 15.41 7.11 -1.13
C LEU A 73 15.22 7.18 -2.65
N SER A 74 14.77 8.33 -3.16
CA SER A 74 14.34 8.49 -4.54
C SER A 74 15.32 9.25 -5.41
N GLU A 75 15.04 9.19 -6.70
CA GLU A 75 15.62 10.01 -7.75
C GLU A 75 14.52 10.45 -8.73
N GLN A 76 14.84 11.37 -9.62
CA GLN A 76 13.97 11.74 -10.72
C GLN A 76 14.48 11.05 -12.00
N ILE A 77 13.57 10.37 -12.69
CA ILE A 77 13.85 9.76 -14.00
C ILE A 77 12.84 10.24 -15.03
N LYS A 78 13.17 10.08 -16.31
CA LYS A 78 12.23 10.39 -17.40
C LYS A 78 11.55 9.12 -17.89
N VAL A 79 10.22 9.11 -17.83
CA VAL A 79 9.37 8.07 -18.39
C VAL A 79 8.41 8.72 -19.39
N ASN A 80 8.46 8.30 -20.65
CA ASN A 80 7.62 8.86 -21.71
C ASN A 80 7.67 10.41 -21.81
N GLY A 81 8.87 10.98 -21.57
CA GLY A 81 9.10 12.43 -21.63
C GLY A 81 8.71 13.22 -20.37
N LYS A 82 8.11 12.59 -19.38
CA LYS A 82 7.78 13.19 -18.08
C LYS A 82 8.81 12.82 -17.02
N GLU A 83 9.13 13.77 -16.14
CA GLU A 83 9.89 13.47 -14.93
C GLU A 83 8.98 12.83 -13.89
N VAL A 84 9.42 11.71 -13.33
CA VAL A 84 8.71 10.96 -12.31
C VAL A 84 9.66 10.60 -11.18
N LYS A 85 9.11 10.51 -9.96
CA LYS A 85 9.85 9.98 -8.81
C LYS A 85 10.05 8.48 -9.00
N HIS A 86 11.25 8.01 -8.67
CA HIS A 86 11.65 6.62 -8.80
C HIS A 86 12.47 6.19 -7.58
N LEU A 87 12.20 5.02 -7.03
CA LEU A 87 12.99 4.47 -5.93
C LEU A 87 14.32 3.96 -6.47
N LYS A 88 15.44 4.45 -5.91
CA LYS A 88 16.76 3.96 -6.29
C LYS A 88 16.92 2.49 -5.90
N LYS A 89 17.51 1.70 -6.80
CA LYS A 89 17.69 0.25 -6.58
C LYS A 89 18.54 -0.07 -5.35
N GLU A 90 19.58 0.70 -5.08
CA GLU A 90 20.41 0.57 -3.88
C GLU A 90 19.64 0.84 -2.57
N ASN A 91 18.49 1.49 -2.65
CA ASN A 91 17.64 1.83 -1.51
C ASN A 91 16.46 0.85 -1.27
N TYR A 92 16.37 -0.24 -2.03
CA TYR A 92 15.31 -1.24 -1.86
C TYR A 92 15.25 -1.80 -0.44
N GLY A 93 16.42 -2.06 0.17
CA GLY A 93 16.50 -2.52 1.56
C GLY A 93 15.95 -1.50 2.55
N ALA A 94 16.33 -0.23 2.40
CA ALA A 94 15.85 0.86 3.25
C ALA A 94 14.33 1.08 3.09
N TYR A 95 13.81 0.91 1.87
CA TYR A 95 12.37 0.98 1.61
C TYR A 95 11.62 -0.19 2.24
N ALA A 96 12.13 -1.41 2.13
CA ALA A 96 11.56 -2.57 2.81
C ALA A 96 11.53 -2.37 4.33
N ASP A 97 12.61 -1.81 4.91
CA ASP A 97 12.67 -1.48 6.33
C ASP A 97 11.65 -0.40 6.72
N HIS A 98 11.37 0.57 5.85
CA HIS A 98 10.32 1.56 6.05
C HIS A 98 8.93 0.90 6.15
N LEU A 99 8.61 -0.03 5.24
CA LEU A 99 7.35 -0.78 5.29
C LEU A 99 7.25 -1.63 6.57
N ILE A 100 8.33 -2.29 6.96
CA ILE A 100 8.39 -3.10 8.19
C ILE A 100 8.21 -2.23 9.43
N ARG A 101 8.85 -1.04 9.49
CA ARG A 101 8.65 -0.11 10.61
C ARG A 101 7.21 0.38 10.68
N TYR A 102 6.55 0.65 9.54
CA TYR A 102 5.14 1.00 9.51
C TYR A 102 4.25 -0.12 10.07
N ILE A 103 4.46 -1.36 9.63
CA ILE A 103 3.72 -2.53 10.14
C ILE A 103 3.87 -2.64 11.66
N ASN A 104 5.10 -2.53 12.16
CA ASN A 104 5.38 -2.62 13.59
C ASN A 104 4.78 -1.45 14.38
N PHE A 105 4.82 -0.24 13.82
CA PHE A 105 4.17 0.94 14.41
C PHE A 105 2.66 0.72 14.55
N MET A 106 1.99 0.25 13.49
CA MET A 106 0.56 -0.02 13.54
C MET A 106 0.23 -1.10 14.58
N LYS A 107 0.99 -2.19 14.61
CA LYS A 107 0.82 -3.26 15.61
C LYS A 107 1.01 -2.77 17.04
N GLN A 108 2.03 -1.95 17.31
CA GLN A 108 2.27 -1.34 18.63
C GLN A 108 1.13 -0.42 19.07
N ASN A 109 0.40 0.16 18.12
CA ASN A 109 -0.78 0.99 18.36
C ASN A 109 -2.11 0.21 18.33
N GLY A 110 -2.06 -1.12 18.32
CA GLY A 110 -3.25 -1.98 18.39
C GLY A 110 -3.96 -2.21 17.06
N VAL A 111 -3.27 -2.00 15.94
CA VAL A 111 -3.80 -2.26 14.60
C VAL A 111 -3.07 -3.43 13.96
N ASP A 112 -3.79 -4.51 13.68
CA ASP A 112 -3.28 -5.67 12.97
C ASP A 112 -3.58 -5.51 11.46
N LEU A 113 -2.55 -5.19 10.68
CA LEU A 113 -2.69 -5.10 9.24
C LEU A 113 -2.90 -6.48 8.62
N TYR A 114 -3.92 -6.59 7.79
CA TYR A 114 -4.21 -7.79 7.00
C TYR A 114 -3.21 -7.98 5.85
N ALA A 115 -2.87 -6.87 5.18
CA ALA A 115 -1.93 -6.85 4.07
C ALA A 115 -1.23 -5.50 3.96
N ILE A 116 -0.09 -5.49 3.28
CA ILE A 116 0.60 -4.29 2.82
C ILE A 116 0.96 -4.44 1.34
N SER A 117 0.80 -3.35 0.57
CA SER A 117 1.23 -3.30 -0.82
C SER A 117 2.67 -2.83 -0.94
N VAL A 118 3.33 -3.25 -2.03
CA VAL A 118 4.65 -2.73 -2.39
C VAL A 118 4.55 -1.27 -2.85
N GLN A 119 3.58 -0.97 -3.71
CA GLN A 119 3.35 0.36 -4.27
C GLN A 119 1.93 0.48 -4.79
N ASN A 120 1.26 1.60 -4.51
CA ASN A 120 0.04 1.98 -5.20
C ASN A 120 0.37 2.47 -6.60
N GLU A 121 -0.24 1.85 -7.61
CA GLU A 121 -0.11 2.24 -9.01
C GLU A 121 1.35 2.47 -9.45
N PRO A 122 2.18 1.40 -9.46
CA PRO A 122 3.60 1.50 -9.82
C PRO A 122 3.83 2.01 -11.24
N ASP A 123 2.83 1.91 -12.10
CA ASP A 123 2.79 2.39 -13.48
C ASP A 123 2.45 3.89 -13.61
N MET A 124 2.17 4.58 -12.51
CA MET A 124 1.81 5.99 -12.47
C MET A 124 2.96 6.85 -11.91
N ASP A 125 2.71 8.15 -11.74
CA ASP A 125 3.72 9.17 -11.46
C ASP A 125 3.89 9.54 -9.97
N PHE A 126 3.40 8.71 -9.03
CA PHE A 126 3.69 8.87 -7.60
C PHE A 126 5.14 8.43 -7.31
N THR A 127 5.38 7.13 -7.14
CA THR A 127 6.69 6.52 -7.25
C THR A 127 6.60 5.48 -8.35
N TYR A 128 7.25 5.74 -9.48
CA TYR A 128 7.22 4.85 -10.64
C TYR A 128 8.12 3.64 -10.42
N TRP A 129 7.65 2.47 -10.87
CA TRP A 129 8.39 1.22 -10.90
C TRP A 129 8.16 0.55 -12.25
N THR A 130 9.18 0.01 -12.85
CA THR A 130 9.00 -0.92 -13.98
C THR A 130 8.46 -2.25 -13.48
N PRO A 131 7.80 -3.06 -14.32
CA PRO A 131 7.35 -4.41 -13.95
C PRO A 131 8.48 -5.28 -13.38
N GLN A 132 9.68 -5.23 -13.98
CA GLN A 132 10.83 -6.00 -13.51
C GLN A 132 11.33 -5.55 -12.13
N GLU A 133 11.29 -4.26 -11.83
CA GLU A 133 11.69 -3.73 -10.52
C GLU A 133 10.74 -4.20 -9.42
N VAL A 134 9.44 -4.28 -9.70
CA VAL A 134 8.47 -4.85 -8.75
C VAL A 134 8.82 -6.32 -8.47
N VAL A 135 9.09 -7.11 -9.51
CA VAL A 135 9.52 -8.52 -9.36
C VAL A 135 10.80 -8.62 -8.54
N ASP A 136 11.83 -7.83 -8.88
CA ASP A 136 13.12 -7.84 -8.19
C ASP A 136 12.98 -7.51 -6.71
N PHE A 137 12.19 -6.48 -6.39
CA PHE A 137 11.92 -6.08 -5.00
C PHE A 137 11.20 -7.17 -4.22
N VAL A 138 10.13 -7.72 -4.77
CA VAL A 138 9.34 -8.78 -4.12
C VAL A 138 10.21 -10.01 -3.86
N LYS A 139 11.04 -10.43 -4.82
CA LYS A 139 11.96 -11.56 -4.64
C LYS A 139 12.98 -11.33 -3.54
N GLN A 140 13.54 -10.11 -3.47
CA GLN A 140 14.61 -9.81 -2.52
C GLN A 140 14.11 -9.56 -1.11
N TYR A 141 12.97 -8.90 -0.96
CA TYR A 141 12.49 -8.38 0.32
C TYR A 141 11.12 -8.89 0.75
N GLY A 142 10.39 -9.57 -0.12
CA GLY A 142 9.05 -10.09 0.19
C GLY A 142 9.03 -10.99 1.41
N ALA A 143 9.97 -11.93 1.51
CA ALA A 143 10.08 -12.82 2.68
C ALA A 143 10.28 -12.03 3.97
N LYS A 144 11.19 -11.05 3.97
CA LYS A 144 11.48 -10.19 5.13
C LYS A 144 10.25 -9.40 5.59
N ILE A 145 9.47 -8.87 4.66
CA ILE A 145 8.22 -8.16 4.99
C ILE A 145 7.20 -9.14 5.58
N ARG A 146 7.03 -10.32 4.99
CA ARG A 146 6.09 -11.35 5.44
C ARG A 146 6.44 -11.97 6.79
N GLU A 147 7.70 -11.91 7.25
CA GLU A 147 8.12 -12.30 8.61
C GLU A 147 7.40 -11.49 9.70
N THR A 148 6.87 -10.31 9.39
CA THR A 148 6.02 -9.53 10.30
C THR A 148 4.65 -10.18 10.57
N GLY A 149 4.26 -11.18 9.78
CA GLY A 149 2.95 -11.83 9.78
C GLY A 149 1.91 -11.20 8.86
N VAL A 150 2.26 -10.11 8.16
CA VAL A 150 1.38 -9.38 7.23
C VAL A 150 1.50 -9.99 5.82
N ARG A 151 0.39 -10.08 5.09
CA ARG A 151 0.37 -10.51 3.68
C ARG A 151 0.99 -9.46 2.79
N LEU A 152 1.76 -9.88 1.80
CA LEU A 152 2.30 -8.99 0.78
C LEU A 152 1.37 -8.95 -0.44
N MET A 153 0.99 -7.74 -0.84
CA MET A 153 0.15 -7.45 -1.98
C MET A 153 0.95 -6.77 -3.09
N SER A 154 0.79 -7.22 -4.33
CA SER A 154 1.49 -6.70 -5.52
C SER A 154 0.76 -7.16 -6.80
N PRO A 155 0.92 -6.48 -7.95
CA PRO A 155 1.62 -5.23 -8.16
C PRO A 155 0.80 -3.97 -7.82
N GLU A 156 -0.52 -4.07 -7.74
CA GLU A 156 -1.48 -2.98 -7.51
C GLU A 156 -1.45 -1.88 -8.58
N ALA A 157 -1.20 -2.26 -9.84
CA ALA A 157 -1.13 -1.34 -10.96
C ALA A 157 -2.49 -0.73 -11.33
N CYS A 158 -2.47 0.45 -11.93
CA CYS A 158 -3.65 1.15 -12.44
C CYS A 158 -4.24 0.38 -13.63
N GLY A 159 -5.47 -0.06 -13.56
CA GLY A 159 -6.12 -0.82 -14.64
C GLY A 159 -5.76 -2.30 -14.75
N THR A 160 -4.98 -2.83 -13.83
CA THR A 160 -4.58 -4.26 -13.80
C THR A 160 -3.92 -4.74 -15.10
N PRO A 161 -2.93 -4.02 -15.69
CA PRO A 161 -2.32 -4.40 -16.95
C PRO A 161 -1.51 -5.70 -16.82
N PRO A 162 -1.61 -6.63 -17.79
CA PRO A 162 -0.85 -7.88 -17.78
C PRO A 162 0.66 -7.67 -17.67
N GLU A 163 1.19 -6.57 -18.20
CA GLU A 163 2.60 -6.20 -18.14
C GLU A 163 3.15 -6.14 -16.70
N TYR A 164 2.32 -5.82 -15.71
CA TYR A 164 2.70 -5.80 -14.30
C TYR A 164 2.34 -7.09 -13.58
N THR A 165 1.24 -7.72 -13.94
CA THR A 165 0.73 -8.91 -13.26
C THR A 165 1.45 -10.19 -13.70
N ASP A 166 1.62 -10.38 -15.00
CA ASP A 166 2.22 -11.58 -15.57
C ASP A 166 3.66 -11.82 -15.11
N PRO A 167 4.56 -10.81 -15.04
CA PRO A 167 5.92 -11.05 -14.54
C PRO A 167 5.96 -11.58 -13.11
N ILE A 168 5.04 -11.18 -12.23
CA ILE A 168 4.95 -11.71 -10.87
C ILE A 168 4.47 -13.15 -10.88
N ILE A 169 3.41 -13.44 -11.66
CA ILE A 169 2.81 -14.79 -11.73
C ILE A 169 3.78 -15.79 -12.37
N ASN A 170 4.52 -15.36 -13.37
CA ASN A 170 5.43 -16.23 -14.13
C ASN A 170 6.82 -16.38 -13.50
N ASP A 171 7.19 -15.56 -12.52
CA ASP A 171 8.43 -15.71 -11.76
C ASP A 171 8.16 -16.46 -10.45
N ALA A 172 8.63 -17.70 -10.35
CA ALA A 172 8.38 -18.55 -9.19
C ALA A 172 8.84 -17.92 -7.86
N GLY A 173 9.92 -17.13 -7.88
CA GLY A 173 10.43 -16.45 -6.69
C GLY A 173 9.53 -15.30 -6.24
N ALA A 174 9.06 -14.47 -7.19
CA ALA A 174 8.13 -13.38 -6.90
C ALA A 174 6.75 -13.93 -6.50
N PHE A 175 6.24 -14.92 -7.22
CA PHE A 175 4.96 -15.54 -6.92
C PHE A 175 4.92 -16.16 -5.52
N ALA A 176 5.99 -16.86 -5.11
CA ALA A 176 6.10 -17.44 -3.76
C ALA A 176 6.07 -16.41 -2.63
N GLN A 177 6.39 -15.15 -2.90
CA GLN A 177 6.41 -14.06 -1.92
C GLN A 177 5.17 -13.15 -2.01
N THR A 178 4.29 -13.35 -3.00
CA THR A 178 3.08 -12.54 -3.20
C THR A 178 1.86 -13.30 -2.70
N ASP A 179 1.19 -12.78 -1.68
CA ASP A 179 -0.01 -13.41 -1.11
C ASP A 179 -1.29 -12.94 -1.81
N ILE A 180 -1.28 -11.73 -2.37
CA ILE A 180 -2.43 -11.11 -3.01
C ILE A 180 -1.98 -10.43 -4.32
N ILE A 181 -2.56 -10.86 -5.44
CA ILE A 181 -2.46 -10.13 -6.70
C ILE A 181 -3.55 -9.07 -6.72
N ALA A 182 -3.15 -7.82 -6.89
CA ALA A 182 -4.05 -6.67 -6.87
C ALA A 182 -3.88 -5.76 -8.07
N GLY A 183 -4.94 -5.05 -8.41
CA GLY A 183 -4.97 -4.00 -9.41
C GLY A 183 -6.19 -3.10 -9.21
N HIS A 184 -6.22 -1.99 -9.95
CA HIS A 184 -7.31 -1.01 -9.92
C HIS A 184 -8.15 -1.09 -11.19
N LEU A 185 -9.38 -0.59 -11.11
CA LEU A 185 -10.36 -0.68 -12.20
C LEU A 185 -10.56 0.65 -12.94
N TYR A 186 -9.61 1.60 -12.82
CA TYR A 186 -9.78 2.93 -13.40
C TYR A 186 -9.76 2.95 -14.93
N GLN A 187 -9.12 1.97 -15.56
CA GLN A 187 -9.04 1.85 -17.02
C GLN A 187 -10.05 0.85 -17.60
N GLY A 188 -10.96 0.33 -16.76
CA GLY A 188 -11.91 -0.70 -17.15
C GLY A 188 -11.28 -2.10 -17.24
N PHE A 189 -12.12 -3.09 -17.52
CA PHE A 189 -11.63 -4.42 -17.89
C PHE A 189 -11.33 -4.39 -19.40
N THR A 190 -10.12 -4.76 -19.78
CA THR A 190 -9.90 -5.21 -21.15
C THR A 190 -10.34 -6.66 -21.22
N ASP A 191 -11.33 -6.92 -22.06
CA ASP A 191 -11.80 -8.27 -22.38
C ASP A 191 -10.67 -9.13 -22.96
#